data_ee57f69e70518faa5c3b2aa303264bea
#
_entry.id   ee57f69e70518faa5c3b2aa303264bea
#
_cell.length_a   1.000
_cell.length_b   1.000
_cell.length_c   1.000
_cell.angle_alpha   90.00
_cell.angle_beta   90.00
_cell.angle_gamma   90.00
#
_symmetry.space_group_name_H-M   'P 1'
#
loop_
_entity.id
_entity.type
_entity.pdbx_description
1 polymer ?
#
loop_
_entity_poly.entity_id
_entity_poly.type
_entity_poly.pdbx_seq_one_letter_code
_entity_poly.pdbx_strand_id
1 'polypeptide(L)'
;MDRKRLRPATAIALVAFLAVLLTGTFTAPAQAAPALDLEARSVVLMDFATGQVLYEKNPDEVIAPASLTKLMTLHLAFKRIEAGQMSLDDPVVVSQNAWAANFPDSSLMYLEPGDQVTVGEILKGIAIVSGNDASVALAEHIAGSVSAFVEMMNDEAQALGFTSFHFVDPHGLSAQNKITAREFAEFARLYIQLHPNSLAELHSQKEFSYPQYENLTPARQAVTSPEQHVPITQQNRNGLLWTYDGVDGLKTGYVEEAGFNLAVTAQRGGMRLIGVLLGIQADSIPEGTAKREAEGAALLSWGFNNFVTVKPQMPAYNPVRVWKGAANEVNLEPSGGAPTLVLEKGLETSLTASVRQEQSIIAPVAKGQKLGEVIFAADGKEVARLDLVAAEEVPQGGFFKRLWDSFRLWINGFFNR
;
A
#
# COMPACT_ATOMS: atom_id res chain seq x y z
N MET A 1 -77.47 -6.15 75.13
CA MET A 1 -76.74 -4.97 74.68
C MET A 1 -75.30 -5.40 74.55
N ASP A 2 -74.86 -5.85 73.38
CA ASP A 2 -73.45 -6.14 73.13
C ASP A 2 -73.11 -5.96 71.65
N ARG A 3 -72.29 -4.95 71.42
CA ARG A 3 -71.83 -4.62 70.07
C ARG A 3 -70.62 -5.48 69.74
N LYS A 4 -70.77 -6.46 68.89
CA LYS A 4 -69.64 -7.16 68.26
C LYS A 4 -69.02 -6.31 67.18
N ARG A 5 -67.76 -5.90 67.41
CA ARG A 5 -66.91 -5.25 66.38
C ARG A 5 -66.40 -6.24 65.47
N LEU A 6 -66.68 -6.12 64.17
CA LEU A 6 -65.95 -6.77 63.11
C LEU A 6 -64.60 -6.09 62.85
N ARG A 7 -63.56 -6.89 62.80
CA ARG A 7 -62.23 -6.43 62.41
C ARG A 7 -62.13 -6.60 60.85
N PRO A 8 -61.64 -5.58 60.13
CA PRO A 8 -61.40 -5.78 58.73
C PRO A 8 -60.05 -6.48 58.54
N ALA A 9 -60.04 -7.52 57.73
CA ALA A 9 -58.84 -8.23 57.23
C ALA A 9 -58.10 -7.33 56.24
N THR A 10 -56.88 -7.00 56.58
CA THR A 10 -55.97 -6.29 55.63
C THR A 10 -55.45 -7.21 54.59
N ALA A 11 -55.93 -7.04 53.34
CA ALA A 11 -55.31 -7.69 52.17
C ALA A 11 -54.05 -6.97 51.78
N ILE A 12 -52.90 -7.61 51.99
CA ILE A 12 -51.62 -7.12 51.50
C ILE A 12 -51.51 -7.53 50.02
N ALA A 13 -51.71 -6.55 49.13
CA ALA A 13 -51.43 -6.73 47.69
C ALA A 13 -49.90 -6.60 47.47
N LEU A 14 -49.27 -7.76 47.17
CA LEU A 14 -47.86 -7.79 46.80
C LEU A 14 -47.75 -7.33 45.32
N VAL A 15 -47.42 -6.06 45.13
CA VAL A 15 -47.05 -5.54 43.79
C VAL A 15 -45.63 -5.96 43.51
N ALA A 16 -45.49 -7.04 42.73
CA ALA A 16 -44.19 -7.44 42.16
C ALA A 16 -43.81 -6.44 41.05
N PHE A 17 -42.92 -5.52 41.38
CA PHE A 17 -42.28 -4.63 40.39
C PHE A 17 -41.28 -5.45 39.57
N LEU A 18 -41.71 -5.90 38.37
CA LEU A 18 -40.82 -6.55 37.42
C LEU A 18 -39.94 -5.47 36.79
N ALA A 19 -38.78 -5.21 37.38
CA ALA A 19 -37.75 -4.38 36.77
C ALA A 19 -37.13 -5.17 35.60
N VAL A 20 -37.62 -4.96 34.39
CA VAL A 20 -36.94 -5.38 33.17
C VAL A 20 -35.69 -4.52 33.03
N LEU A 21 -34.57 -5.06 33.49
CA LEU A 21 -33.24 -4.53 33.16
C LEU A 21 -33.05 -4.70 31.63
N LEU A 22 -33.44 -3.68 30.88
CA LEU A 22 -32.94 -3.46 29.52
C LEU A 22 -31.45 -3.13 29.65
N THR A 23 -30.61 -4.16 29.63
CA THR A 23 -29.19 -4.01 29.34
C THR A 23 -29.08 -3.63 27.87
N GLY A 24 -29.43 -2.41 27.53
CA GLY A 24 -29.01 -1.81 26.29
C GLY A 24 -27.48 -1.78 26.31
N THR A 25 -26.86 -2.61 25.52
CA THR A 25 -25.45 -2.42 25.20
C THR A 25 -25.34 -1.08 24.49
N PHE A 26 -25.02 -0.01 25.25
CA PHE A 26 -24.57 1.24 24.66
C PHE A 26 -23.26 0.91 23.96
N THR A 27 -23.31 0.57 22.68
CA THR A 27 -22.14 0.70 21.83
C THR A 27 -21.84 2.19 21.77
N ALA A 28 -20.80 2.63 22.46
CA ALA A 28 -20.29 3.99 22.30
C ALA A 28 -20.08 4.21 20.79
N PRO A 29 -20.52 5.33 20.21
CA PRO A 29 -20.21 5.61 18.81
C PRO A 29 -18.71 5.53 18.62
N ALA A 30 -18.27 4.88 17.52
CA ALA A 30 -16.85 4.81 17.19
C ALA A 30 -16.31 6.24 17.25
N GLN A 31 -15.37 6.47 18.14
CA GLN A 31 -14.77 7.78 18.33
C GLN A 31 -13.91 8.03 17.10
N ALA A 32 -14.22 9.08 16.35
CA ALA A 32 -13.40 9.47 15.19
C ALA A 32 -11.92 9.52 15.60
N ALA A 33 -11.06 9.00 14.72
CA ALA A 33 -9.62 8.98 14.96
C ALA A 33 -9.14 10.38 15.38
N PRO A 34 -8.30 10.50 16.43
CA PRO A 34 -7.86 11.79 16.94
C PRO A 34 -7.13 12.58 15.86
N ALA A 35 -7.22 13.90 15.92
CA ALA A 35 -6.50 14.77 15.00
C ALA A 35 -4.98 14.52 15.12
N LEU A 36 -4.31 14.38 13.97
CA LEU A 36 -2.88 14.24 13.88
C LEU A 36 -2.31 15.58 13.39
N ASP A 37 -1.41 16.18 14.17
CA ASP A 37 -0.73 17.42 13.82
C ASP A 37 0.69 17.10 13.36
N LEU A 38 0.98 17.39 12.08
CA LEU A 38 2.27 17.18 11.43
C LEU A 38 2.73 18.47 10.76
N GLU A 39 4.02 18.79 10.84
CA GLU A 39 4.61 19.96 10.20
C GLU A 39 4.81 19.74 8.68
N ALA A 40 4.91 18.49 8.22
CA ALA A 40 5.02 18.15 6.80
C ALA A 40 3.94 18.86 5.98
N ARG A 41 4.33 19.42 4.83
CA ARG A 41 3.44 20.21 3.95
C ARG A 41 2.40 19.33 3.28
N SER A 42 2.82 18.14 2.85
CA SER A 42 1.96 17.17 2.16
C SER A 42 2.17 15.79 2.78
N VAL A 43 1.07 15.10 3.12
CA VAL A 43 1.11 13.81 3.81
C VAL A 43 0.05 12.87 3.23
N VAL A 44 0.41 11.60 3.08
CA VAL A 44 -0.53 10.49 2.85
C VAL A 44 -0.14 9.30 3.72
N LEU A 45 -1.11 8.70 4.39
CA LEU A 45 -1.02 7.38 4.99
C LEU A 45 -1.98 6.43 4.30
N MET A 46 -1.49 5.32 3.80
CA MET A 46 -2.24 4.34 3.02
C MET A 46 -2.09 2.94 3.60
N ASP A 47 -3.16 2.16 3.62
CA ASP A 47 -3.09 0.72 3.84
C ASP A 47 -2.58 0.01 2.58
N PHE A 48 -1.56 -0.82 2.74
CA PHE A 48 -0.94 -1.53 1.62
C PHE A 48 -1.88 -2.54 0.95
N ALA A 49 -2.65 -3.29 1.73
CA ALA A 49 -3.47 -4.37 1.21
C ALA A 49 -4.62 -3.86 0.34
N THR A 50 -5.29 -2.81 0.79
CA THR A 50 -6.50 -2.27 0.14
C THR A 50 -6.21 -1.07 -0.77
N GLY A 51 -5.14 -0.32 -0.52
CA GLY A 51 -4.91 0.98 -1.12
C GLY A 51 -5.76 2.10 -0.51
N GLN A 52 -6.49 1.83 0.57
CA GLN A 52 -7.30 2.84 1.23
C GLN A 52 -6.41 3.91 1.88
N VAL A 53 -6.71 5.18 1.58
CA VAL A 53 -6.09 6.31 2.27
C VAL A 53 -6.74 6.46 3.64
N LEU A 54 -5.90 6.43 4.69
CA LEU A 54 -6.34 6.52 6.09
C LEU A 54 -6.19 7.93 6.65
N TYR A 55 -5.19 8.66 6.17
CA TYR A 55 -4.93 10.05 6.53
C TYR A 55 -4.36 10.79 5.32
N GLU A 56 -4.76 12.04 5.15
CA GLU A 56 -4.18 12.93 4.14
C GLU A 56 -4.15 14.39 4.59
N LYS A 57 -3.11 15.10 4.16
CA LYS A 57 -2.94 16.55 4.32
C LYS A 57 -2.31 17.09 3.04
N ASN A 58 -3.00 18.00 2.32
CA ASN A 58 -2.55 18.56 1.05
C ASN A 58 -1.96 17.50 0.09
N PRO A 59 -2.62 16.35 -0.13
CA PRO A 59 -2.01 15.17 -0.76
C PRO A 59 -1.60 15.38 -2.22
N ASP A 60 -2.20 16.38 -2.88
CA ASP A 60 -2.01 16.70 -4.30
C ASP A 60 -1.10 17.92 -4.50
N GLU A 61 -0.46 18.42 -3.44
CA GLU A 61 0.56 19.47 -3.54
C GLU A 61 1.80 18.94 -4.26
N VAL A 62 2.20 19.63 -5.35
CA VAL A 62 3.37 19.25 -6.16
C VAL A 62 4.64 19.71 -5.47
N ILE A 63 5.48 18.77 -5.05
CA ILE A 63 6.72 19.02 -4.29
C ILE A 63 7.89 18.30 -4.97
N ALA A 64 9.11 18.84 -4.83
CA ALA A 64 10.31 18.16 -5.27
C ALA A 64 10.58 16.93 -4.37
N PRO A 65 10.71 15.71 -4.96
CA PRO A 65 10.87 14.48 -4.20
C PRO A 65 12.21 14.35 -3.50
N ALA A 66 13.21 15.09 -3.92
CA ALA A 66 14.60 14.82 -3.56
C ALA A 66 14.94 13.33 -3.86
N SER A 67 15.71 12.67 -3.01
CA SER A 67 16.12 11.27 -3.22
C SER A 67 14.98 10.22 -3.19
N LEU A 68 13.71 10.61 -2.99
CA LEU A 68 12.60 9.68 -3.25
C LEU A 68 12.51 9.31 -4.74
N THR A 69 13.01 10.16 -5.63
CA THR A 69 13.22 9.90 -7.08
C THR A 69 13.85 8.53 -7.34
N LYS A 70 14.79 8.12 -6.48
CA LYS A 70 15.54 6.86 -6.62
C LYS A 70 14.67 5.61 -6.55
N LEU A 71 13.44 5.73 -6.03
CA LEU A 71 12.51 4.61 -6.06
C LEU A 71 12.09 4.27 -7.51
N MET A 72 11.92 5.27 -8.38
CA MET A 72 11.69 5.06 -9.81
C MET A 72 12.93 4.48 -10.50
N THR A 73 14.11 4.94 -10.12
CA THR A 73 15.39 4.40 -10.62
C THR A 73 15.53 2.92 -10.29
N LEU A 74 15.23 2.51 -9.05
CA LEU A 74 15.23 1.11 -8.63
C LEU A 74 14.14 0.30 -9.32
N HIS A 75 12.94 0.87 -9.50
CA HIS A 75 11.84 0.21 -10.22
C HIS A 75 12.22 -0.18 -11.64
N LEU A 76 12.82 0.73 -12.40
CA LEU A 76 13.28 0.46 -13.76
C LEU A 76 14.36 -0.61 -13.81
N ALA A 77 15.27 -0.64 -12.83
CA ALA A 77 16.26 -1.70 -12.73
C ALA A 77 15.63 -3.06 -12.46
N PHE A 78 14.70 -3.16 -11.51
CA PHE A 78 13.99 -4.40 -11.24
C PHE A 78 13.20 -4.90 -12.46
N LYS A 79 12.53 -4.00 -13.18
CA LYS A 79 11.85 -4.37 -14.45
C LYS A 79 12.81 -5.02 -15.44
N ARG A 80 14.05 -4.53 -15.57
CA ARG A 80 15.06 -5.12 -16.44
C ARG A 80 15.52 -6.49 -15.95
N ILE A 81 15.69 -6.64 -14.63
CA ILE A 81 16.08 -7.92 -14.02
C ILE A 81 14.97 -8.96 -14.20
N GLU A 82 13.72 -8.61 -13.92
CA GLU A 82 12.57 -9.50 -14.07
C GLU A 82 12.31 -9.91 -15.52
N ALA A 83 12.63 -9.02 -16.48
CA ALA A 83 12.58 -9.32 -17.91
C ALA A 83 13.77 -10.17 -18.40
N GLY A 84 14.73 -10.53 -17.53
CA GLY A 84 15.94 -11.26 -17.90
C GLY A 84 16.91 -10.47 -18.79
N GLN A 85 16.80 -9.14 -18.78
CA GLN A 85 17.64 -8.24 -19.58
C GLN A 85 18.84 -7.71 -18.79
N MET A 86 18.89 -7.96 -17.49
CA MET A 86 19.95 -7.58 -16.58
C MET A 86 20.00 -8.57 -15.40
N SER A 87 21.20 -8.81 -14.87
CA SER A 87 21.43 -9.65 -13.69
C SER A 87 22.07 -8.83 -12.57
N LEU A 88 21.87 -9.26 -11.32
CA LEU A 88 22.54 -8.64 -10.15
C LEU A 88 24.07 -8.76 -10.23
N ASP A 89 24.59 -9.79 -10.90
CA ASP A 89 26.02 -10.04 -11.05
C ASP A 89 26.63 -9.34 -12.28
N ASP A 90 25.84 -8.66 -13.11
CA ASP A 90 26.36 -7.95 -14.27
C ASP A 90 27.30 -6.82 -13.82
N PRO A 91 28.49 -6.70 -14.47
CA PRO A 91 29.42 -5.63 -14.18
C PRO A 91 28.91 -4.29 -14.70
N VAL A 92 28.99 -3.27 -13.88
CA VAL A 92 28.63 -1.89 -14.25
C VAL A 92 29.89 -1.08 -14.50
N VAL A 93 29.95 -0.40 -15.64
CA VAL A 93 31.04 0.51 -15.98
C VAL A 93 30.81 1.83 -15.26
N VAL A 94 31.71 2.19 -14.34
CA VAL A 94 31.71 3.51 -13.69
C VAL A 94 32.37 4.52 -14.63
N SER A 95 31.56 5.38 -15.22
CA SER A 95 32.01 6.45 -16.11
C SER A 95 32.56 7.66 -15.34
N GLN A 96 33.16 8.62 -16.08
CA GLN A 96 33.54 9.91 -15.50
C GLN A 96 32.32 10.71 -14.98
N ASN A 97 31.13 10.54 -15.57
CA ASN A 97 29.91 11.21 -15.10
C ASN A 97 29.42 10.63 -13.76
N ALA A 98 29.61 9.34 -13.56
CA ALA A 98 29.21 8.63 -12.33
C ALA A 98 30.26 8.72 -11.21
N TRP A 99 31.35 9.46 -11.42
CA TRP A 99 32.39 9.62 -10.39
C TRP A 99 31.85 10.40 -9.19
N ALA A 100 32.03 9.86 -7.98
CA ALA A 100 31.60 10.47 -6.73
C ALA A 100 32.06 11.95 -6.56
N ALA A 101 33.24 12.31 -7.10
CA ALA A 101 33.77 13.69 -7.03
C ALA A 101 32.87 14.72 -7.75
N ASN A 102 31.96 14.30 -8.64
CA ASN A 102 31.03 15.20 -9.32
C ASN A 102 29.82 15.60 -8.45
N PHE A 103 29.63 14.99 -7.28
CA PHE A 103 28.48 15.20 -6.41
C PHE A 103 28.91 15.66 -5.00
N PRO A 104 29.68 16.78 -4.88
CA PRO A 104 30.12 17.26 -3.58
C PRO A 104 28.92 17.53 -2.65
N ASP A 105 29.14 17.39 -1.35
CA ASP A 105 28.15 17.66 -0.29
C ASP A 105 26.83 16.91 -0.41
N SER A 106 26.87 15.72 -1.05
CA SER A 106 25.68 14.91 -1.30
C SER A 106 25.85 13.45 -0.83
N SER A 107 24.81 12.64 -0.97
CA SER A 107 24.86 11.21 -0.62
C SER A 107 25.57 10.40 -1.71
N LEU A 108 26.60 9.66 -1.33
CA LEU A 108 27.51 8.95 -2.23
C LEU A 108 27.64 7.47 -1.84
N MET A 109 27.82 6.63 -2.84
CA MET A 109 28.36 5.28 -2.71
C MET A 109 29.90 5.29 -2.70
N TYR A 110 30.51 6.38 -3.19
CA TYR A 110 31.95 6.58 -3.39
C TYR A 110 32.53 5.81 -4.59
N LEU A 111 31.80 5.83 -5.71
CA LEU A 111 32.27 5.26 -6.97
C LEU A 111 33.44 6.07 -7.56
N GLU A 112 34.44 5.34 -8.07
CA GLU A 112 35.54 5.92 -8.88
C GLU A 112 35.54 5.28 -10.27
N PRO A 113 35.91 6.05 -11.33
CA PRO A 113 36.02 5.49 -12.67
C PRO A 113 36.98 4.31 -12.72
N GLY A 114 36.51 3.20 -13.27
CA GLY A 114 37.24 1.93 -13.36
C GLY A 114 37.08 0.98 -12.18
N ASP A 115 36.29 1.34 -11.15
CA ASP A 115 35.93 0.41 -10.11
C ASP A 115 35.19 -0.80 -10.68
N GLN A 116 35.42 -1.96 -10.07
CA GLN A 116 34.77 -3.23 -10.44
C GLN A 116 33.52 -3.37 -9.56
N VAL A 117 32.36 -2.97 -10.08
CA VAL A 117 31.11 -2.95 -9.33
C VAL A 117 30.02 -3.69 -10.08
N THR A 118 29.15 -4.38 -9.36
CA THR A 118 28.02 -5.12 -9.91
C THR A 118 26.72 -4.33 -9.79
N VAL A 119 25.71 -4.70 -10.59
CA VAL A 119 24.35 -4.16 -10.48
C VAL A 119 23.82 -4.31 -9.05
N GLY A 120 24.00 -5.47 -8.42
CA GLY A 120 23.54 -5.72 -7.06
C GLY A 120 24.14 -4.77 -6.02
N GLU A 121 25.44 -4.44 -6.13
CA GLU A 121 26.10 -3.46 -5.28
C GLU A 121 25.58 -2.04 -5.53
N ILE A 122 25.38 -1.68 -6.80
CA ILE A 122 24.80 -0.38 -7.19
C ILE A 122 23.39 -0.21 -6.59
N LEU A 123 22.53 -1.24 -6.68
CA LEU A 123 21.18 -1.18 -6.09
C LEU A 123 21.23 -0.98 -4.57
N LYS A 124 22.18 -1.65 -3.86
CA LYS A 124 22.40 -1.41 -2.43
C LYS A 124 22.90 0.01 -2.16
N GLY A 125 23.83 0.50 -2.96
CA GLY A 125 24.32 1.89 -2.88
C GLY A 125 23.20 2.93 -3.04
N ILE A 126 22.25 2.69 -3.95
CA ILE A 126 21.09 3.57 -4.16
C ILE A 126 20.09 3.47 -3.01
N ALA A 127 19.71 2.27 -2.59
CA ALA A 127 18.65 2.06 -1.61
C ALA A 127 19.07 2.45 -0.19
N ILE A 128 20.28 2.04 0.24
CA ILE A 128 20.76 2.11 1.62
C ILE A 128 21.41 3.48 1.89
N VAL A 129 22.42 3.84 1.11
CA VAL A 129 23.20 5.05 1.33
C VAL A 129 22.76 6.22 0.45
N SER A 130 21.79 5.99 -0.43
CA SER A 130 21.23 7.03 -1.31
C SER A 130 22.22 7.59 -2.34
N GLY A 131 23.18 6.77 -2.83
CA GLY A 131 24.24 7.16 -3.75
C GLY A 131 23.73 7.86 -5.00
N ASN A 132 24.14 9.12 -5.21
CA ASN A 132 23.83 9.88 -6.43
C ASN A 132 24.69 9.39 -7.59
N ASP A 133 25.98 9.14 -7.32
CA ASP A 133 26.95 8.50 -8.19
C ASP A 133 26.45 7.13 -8.69
N ALA A 134 25.98 6.29 -7.78
CA ALA A 134 25.39 4.98 -8.09
C ALA A 134 24.14 5.10 -9.00
N SER A 135 23.30 6.13 -8.79
CA SER A 135 22.12 6.36 -9.62
C SER A 135 22.49 6.73 -11.07
N VAL A 136 23.56 7.51 -11.25
CA VAL A 136 24.08 7.85 -12.58
C VAL A 136 24.70 6.62 -13.24
N ALA A 137 25.52 5.85 -12.52
CA ALA A 137 26.11 4.62 -13.05
C ALA A 137 25.04 3.64 -13.53
N LEU A 138 23.98 3.46 -12.75
CA LEU A 138 22.85 2.58 -13.12
C LEU A 138 22.09 3.11 -14.34
N ALA A 139 21.82 4.41 -14.39
CA ALA A 139 21.13 5.05 -15.50
C ALA A 139 21.90 4.87 -16.82
N GLU A 140 23.21 5.09 -16.81
CA GLU A 140 24.07 4.87 -17.99
C GLU A 140 24.15 3.39 -18.37
N HIS A 141 24.21 2.49 -17.38
CA HIS A 141 24.23 1.04 -17.63
C HIS A 141 22.92 0.55 -18.31
N ILE A 142 21.76 1.03 -17.88
CA ILE A 142 20.45 0.59 -18.40
C ILE A 142 20.12 1.23 -19.76
N ALA A 143 20.41 2.53 -19.92
CA ALA A 143 19.93 3.31 -21.08
C ALA A 143 21.05 3.90 -21.96
N GLY A 144 22.32 3.70 -21.59
CA GLY A 144 23.46 4.24 -22.30
C GLY A 144 23.76 5.71 -22.02
N SER A 145 22.79 6.44 -21.44
CA SER A 145 22.97 7.84 -20.99
C SER A 145 21.94 8.23 -19.92
N VAL A 146 22.28 9.24 -19.10
CA VAL A 146 21.34 9.81 -18.11
C VAL A 146 20.09 10.37 -18.80
N SER A 147 20.24 11.07 -19.92
CA SER A 147 19.08 11.64 -20.64
C SER A 147 18.09 10.58 -21.12
N ALA A 148 18.60 9.51 -21.74
CA ALA A 148 17.73 8.39 -22.16
C ALA A 148 17.07 7.68 -20.99
N PHE A 149 17.77 7.56 -19.86
CA PHE A 149 17.17 6.99 -18.64
C PHE A 149 16.07 7.88 -18.07
N VAL A 150 16.25 9.19 -18.06
CA VAL A 150 15.25 10.17 -17.62
C VAL A 150 13.99 10.11 -18.52
N GLU A 151 14.16 9.96 -19.83
CA GLU A 151 13.04 9.70 -20.74
C GLU A 151 12.29 8.43 -20.33
N MET A 152 13.01 7.32 -20.05
CA MET A 152 12.40 6.08 -19.57
C MET A 152 11.65 6.27 -18.24
N MET A 153 12.18 7.08 -17.29
CA MET A 153 11.49 7.38 -16.02
C MET A 153 10.15 8.09 -16.25
N ASN A 154 10.12 9.06 -17.16
CA ASN A 154 8.90 9.81 -17.47
C ASN A 154 7.90 8.97 -18.28
N ASP A 155 8.37 8.18 -19.23
CA ASP A 155 7.53 7.22 -19.99
C ASP A 155 6.88 6.19 -19.07
N GLU A 156 7.65 5.66 -18.11
CA GLU A 156 7.14 4.71 -17.11
C GLU A 156 6.10 5.36 -16.20
N ALA A 157 6.36 6.57 -15.70
CA ALA A 157 5.40 7.31 -14.89
C ALA A 157 4.07 7.52 -15.65
N GLN A 158 4.15 7.90 -16.91
CA GLN A 158 2.97 8.06 -17.77
C GLN A 158 2.25 6.72 -18.02
N ALA A 159 2.99 5.66 -18.31
CA ALA A 159 2.43 4.32 -18.54
C ALA A 159 1.71 3.77 -17.30
N LEU A 160 2.18 4.10 -16.11
CA LEU A 160 1.57 3.75 -14.83
C LEU A 160 0.42 4.69 -14.42
N GLY A 161 0.21 5.80 -15.16
CA GLY A 161 -0.88 6.76 -14.93
C GLY A 161 -0.56 7.86 -13.91
N PHE A 162 0.71 8.00 -13.49
CA PHE A 162 1.15 9.04 -12.54
C PHE A 162 1.38 10.37 -13.26
N THR A 163 0.42 11.23 -13.23
CA THR A 163 0.40 12.48 -14.01
C THR A 163 1.16 13.64 -13.36
N SER A 164 1.38 13.57 -12.04
CA SER A 164 2.16 14.57 -11.30
C SER A 164 3.67 14.30 -11.33
N PHE A 165 4.08 13.09 -11.76
CA PHE A 165 5.49 12.73 -11.81
C PHE A 165 6.17 13.41 -12.99
N HIS A 166 7.27 14.06 -12.68
CA HIS A 166 8.18 14.64 -13.67
C HIS A 166 9.62 14.49 -13.19
N PHE A 167 10.47 13.88 -14.00
CA PHE A 167 11.86 13.63 -13.66
C PHE A 167 12.80 14.33 -14.66
N VAL A 168 13.88 14.91 -14.14
CA VAL A 168 14.96 15.53 -14.93
C VAL A 168 16.32 14.92 -14.59
N ASP A 169 16.39 14.11 -13.54
CA ASP A 169 17.58 13.36 -13.16
C ASP A 169 17.20 12.05 -12.43
N PRO A 170 18.10 11.03 -12.35
CA PRO A 170 17.79 9.73 -11.74
C PRO A 170 17.98 9.69 -10.23
N HIS A 171 18.47 10.75 -9.60
CA HIS A 171 18.90 10.78 -8.20
C HIS A 171 18.12 11.75 -7.31
N GLY A 172 17.45 12.75 -7.88
CA GLY A 172 16.61 13.69 -7.15
C GLY A 172 17.34 14.92 -6.60
N LEU A 173 18.52 15.28 -7.10
CA LEU A 173 19.20 16.51 -6.68
C LEU A 173 18.52 17.77 -7.24
N SER A 174 17.91 17.66 -8.41
CA SER A 174 17.20 18.78 -9.02
C SER A 174 15.83 19.00 -8.36
N ALA A 175 15.57 20.21 -7.92
CA ALA A 175 14.26 20.64 -7.48
C ALA A 175 13.19 20.67 -8.63
N GLN A 176 13.62 20.45 -9.88
CA GLN A 176 12.71 20.33 -11.02
C GLN A 176 12.02 18.97 -11.09
N ASN A 177 12.55 17.92 -10.43
CA ASN A 177 11.79 16.70 -10.22
C ASN A 177 10.51 17.02 -9.43
N LYS A 178 9.39 16.42 -9.80
CA LYS A 178 8.08 16.69 -9.19
C LYS A 178 7.31 15.42 -8.91
N ILE A 179 6.62 15.41 -7.78
CA ILE A 179 5.64 14.37 -7.38
C ILE A 179 4.55 15.00 -6.52
N THR A 180 3.48 14.25 -6.26
CA THR A 180 2.54 14.50 -5.17
C THR A 180 2.63 13.37 -4.13
N ALA A 181 2.23 13.62 -2.89
CA ALA A 181 2.23 12.56 -1.85
C ALA A 181 1.23 11.45 -2.18
N ARG A 182 0.08 11.78 -2.78
CA ARG A 182 -0.93 10.79 -3.21
C ARG A 182 -0.36 9.82 -4.23
N GLU A 183 0.08 10.31 -5.37
CA GLU A 183 0.59 9.45 -6.43
C GLU A 183 1.87 8.71 -5.99
N PHE A 184 2.68 9.32 -5.12
CA PHE A 184 3.87 8.64 -4.61
C PHE A 184 3.53 7.51 -3.63
N ALA A 185 2.47 7.63 -2.82
CA ALA A 185 1.99 6.54 -1.97
C ALA A 185 1.44 5.36 -2.80
N GLU A 186 0.71 5.66 -3.87
CA GLU A 186 0.23 4.67 -4.85
C GLU A 186 1.42 3.99 -5.56
N PHE A 187 2.40 4.76 -6.00
CA PHE A 187 3.61 4.23 -6.61
C PHE A 187 4.43 3.37 -5.63
N ALA A 188 4.60 3.80 -4.39
CA ALA A 188 5.29 3.02 -3.37
C ALA A 188 4.57 1.69 -3.09
N ARG A 189 3.23 1.70 -3.08
CA ARG A 189 2.42 0.49 -2.96
C ARG A 189 2.65 -0.45 -4.15
N LEU A 190 2.56 0.06 -5.37
CA LEU A 190 2.82 -0.70 -6.60
C LEU A 190 4.24 -1.26 -6.62
N TYR A 191 5.24 -0.46 -6.27
CA TYR A 191 6.64 -0.88 -6.19
C TYR A 191 6.83 -2.08 -5.26
N ILE A 192 6.25 -2.05 -4.06
CA ILE A 192 6.34 -3.16 -3.11
C ILE A 192 5.59 -4.40 -3.63
N GLN A 193 4.47 -4.22 -4.32
CA GLN A 193 3.71 -5.33 -4.92
C GLN A 193 4.47 -6.01 -6.06
N LEU A 194 5.10 -5.24 -6.92
CA LEU A 194 5.88 -5.76 -8.07
C LEU A 194 7.21 -6.33 -7.62
N HIS A 195 7.87 -5.73 -6.63
CA HIS A 195 9.22 -6.09 -6.17
C HIS A 195 9.23 -6.46 -4.68
N PRO A 196 8.49 -7.51 -4.25
CA PRO A 196 8.27 -7.79 -2.83
C PRO A 196 9.56 -8.10 -2.06
N ASN A 197 10.56 -8.66 -2.72
CA ASN A 197 11.85 -8.98 -2.10
C ASN A 197 12.70 -7.73 -1.83
N SER A 198 12.42 -6.60 -2.51
CA SER A 198 13.21 -5.37 -2.38
C SER A 198 13.27 -4.84 -0.95
N LEU A 199 12.19 -5.06 -0.16
CA LEU A 199 12.18 -4.66 1.25
C LEU A 199 13.26 -5.40 2.04
N ALA A 200 13.29 -6.73 1.96
CA ALA A 200 14.24 -7.57 2.69
C ALA A 200 15.67 -7.45 2.16
N GLU A 201 15.85 -7.38 0.85
CA GLU A 201 17.16 -7.42 0.21
C GLU A 201 17.86 -6.06 0.17
N LEU A 202 17.10 -4.96 0.15
CA LEU A 202 17.64 -3.60 0.02
C LEU A 202 17.19 -2.66 1.14
N HIS A 203 15.88 -2.37 1.21
CA HIS A 203 15.39 -1.23 1.99
C HIS A 203 15.49 -1.41 3.50
N SER A 204 15.41 -2.65 4.01
CA SER A 204 15.57 -2.97 5.43
C SER A 204 17.03 -3.13 5.86
N GLN A 205 17.97 -3.16 4.91
CA GLN A 205 19.39 -3.28 5.24
C GLN A 205 19.87 -2.03 5.98
N LYS A 206 20.49 -2.24 7.15
CA LYS A 206 20.85 -1.14 8.07
C LYS A 206 22.10 -0.42 7.68
N GLU A 207 23.02 -1.12 7.00
CA GLU A 207 24.32 -0.56 6.59
C GLU A 207 24.80 -1.15 5.27
N PHE A 208 25.71 -0.46 4.62
CA PHE A 208 26.38 -0.89 3.41
C PHE A 208 27.85 -0.44 3.45
N SER A 209 28.74 -1.35 3.08
CA SER A 209 30.20 -1.11 3.06
C SER A 209 30.73 -1.18 1.64
N TYR A 210 31.34 -0.08 1.17
CA TYR A 210 31.91 0.03 -0.18
C TYR A 210 33.04 1.08 -0.20
N PRO A 211 34.07 0.93 -1.07
CA PRO A 211 34.36 -0.26 -1.87
C PRO A 211 34.95 -1.39 -1.02
N GLN A 212 34.67 -2.65 -1.41
CA GLN A 212 35.47 -3.79 -0.94
C GLN A 212 36.80 -3.81 -1.71
N TYR A 213 37.76 -4.64 -1.28
CA TYR A 213 39.06 -4.71 -1.96
C TYR A 213 38.90 -5.11 -3.45
N GLU A 214 37.96 -6.02 -3.73
CA GLU A 214 37.65 -6.53 -5.06
C GLU A 214 37.06 -5.44 -5.98
N ASN A 215 36.45 -4.41 -5.42
CA ASN A 215 35.89 -3.29 -6.18
C ASN A 215 36.96 -2.30 -6.67
N LEU A 216 38.13 -2.31 -6.03
CA LEU A 216 39.21 -1.36 -6.37
C LEU A 216 39.71 -1.56 -7.80
N THR A 217 40.07 -0.45 -8.44
CA THR A 217 40.78 -0.50 -9.73
C THR A 217 42.08 -1.28 -9.60
N PRO A 218 42.60 -1.91 -10.68
CA PRO A 218 43.89 -2.61 -10.66
C PRO A 218 45.03 -1.76 -10.16
N ALA A 219 45.03 -0.44 -10.44
CA ALA A 219 46.05 0.49 -9.97
C ALA A 219 45.99 0.66 -8.44
N ARG A 220 44.79 0.71 -7.85
CA ARG A 220 44.60 0.81 -6.40
C ARG A 220 44.95 -0.52 -5.71
N GLN A 221 44.61 -1.65 -6.28
CA GLN A 221 44.96 -2.97 -5.77
C GLN A 221 46.49 -3.19 -5.77
N ALA A 222 47.19 -2.62 -6.74
CA ALA A 222 48.65 -2.74 -6.82
C ALA A 222 49.40 -2.06 -5.66
N VAL A 223 48.77 -1.10 -5.01
CA VAL A 223 49.39 -0.31 -3.90
C VAL A 223 48.71 -0.53 -2.53
N THR A 224 47.73 -1.38 -2.46
CA THR A 224 46.97 -1.70 -1.24
C THR A 224 46.78 -3.21 -1.14
N SER A 225 47.08 -3.83 0.01
CA SER A 225 46.79 -5.26 0.18
C SER A 225 45.33 -5.44 0.72
N PRO A 226 44.73 -6.63 0.53
CA PRO A 226 43.41 -6.93 1.10
C PRO A 226 43.31 -6.67 2.59
N GLU A 227 44.38 -6.96 3.38
CA GLU A 227 44.44 -6.78 4.82
C GLU A 227 44.56 -5.32 5.24
N GLN A 228 45.03 -4.47 4.35
CA GLN A 228 45.18 -3.01 4.57
C GLN A 228 43.98 -2.19 4.11
N HIS A 229 43.15 -2.78 3.25
CA HIS A 229 41.97 -2.10 2.75
C HIS A 229 40.83 -2.11 3.79
N VAL A 230 40.30 -0.94 4.08
CA VAL A 230 39.13 -0.80 4.97
C VAL A 230 38.02 -0.14 4.17
N PRO A 231 36.92 -0.83 3.90
CA PRO A 231 35.76 -0.25 3.21
C PRO A 231 35.09 0.84 4.04
N ILE A 232 34.44 1.78 3.37
CA ILE A 232 33.65 2.83 4.02
C ILE A 232 32.27 2.23 4.35
N THR A 233 32.00 2.04 5.65
CA THR A 233 30.68 1.58 6.11
C THR A 233 29.76 2.78 6.37
N GLN A 234 28.62 2.81 5.74
CA GLN A 234 27.60 3.83 5.90
C GLN A 234 26.29 3.23 6.37
N GLN A 235 25.58 3.94 7.26
CA GLN A 235 24.26 3.56 7.71
C GLN A 235 23.17 3.94 6.71
N ASN A 236 22.07 3.18 6.72
CA ASN A 236 20.86 3.54 6.01
C ASN A 236 20.35 4.91 6.48
N ARG A 237 19.89 5.72 5.53
CA ARG A 237 19.41 7.08 5.83
C ARG A 237 18.04 7.12 6.53
N ASN A 238 17.36 5.97 6.64
CA ASN A 238 16.08 5.84 7.34
C ASN A 238 16.30 5.35 8.78
N GLY A 239 16.42 6.28 9.73
CA GLY A 239 16.64 5.96 11.14
C GLY A 239 15.50 5.19 11.81
N LEU A 240 14.30 5.20 11.23
CA LEU A 240 13.17 4.42 11.72
C LEU A 240 13.39 2.91 11.64
N LEU A 241 14.36 2.43 10.85
CA LEU A 241 14.78 1.02 10.85
C LEU A 241 15.34 0.54 12.20
N TRP A 242 15.80 1.46 13.05
CA TRP A 242 16.32 1.14 14.39
C TRP A 242 15.35 1.49 15.52
N THR A 243 14.52 2.51 15.29
CA THR A 243 13.75 3.15 16.37
C THR A 243 12.28 2.82 16.35
N TYR A 244 11.76 2.26 15.23
CA TYR A 244 10.34 1.98 15.09
C TYR A 244 10.09 0.53 14.68
N ASP A 245 9.42 -0.24 15.54
CA ASP A 245 9.11 -1.64 15.30
C ASP A 245 8.24 -1.84 14.05
N GLY A 246 8.63 -2.83 13.22
CA GLY A 246 7.94 -3.18 11.99
C GLY A 246 8.32 -2.35 10.76
N VAL A 247 9.15 -1.30 10.87
CA VAL A 247 9.66 -0.57 9.71
C VAL A 247 10.70 -1.40 8.96
N ASP A 248 10.49 -1.53 7.65
CA ASP A 248 11.37 -2.26 6.73
C ASP A 248 11.64 -1.51 5.41
N GLY A 249 11.33 -0.22 5.37
CA GLY A 249 11.59 0.66 4.22
C GLY A 249 11.04 2.07 4.46
N LEU A 250 11.06 3.01 3.50
CA LEU A 250 11.38 2.76 2.09
C LEU A 250 12.54 3.65 1.63
N LYS A 251 12.34 5.00 1.66
CA LYS A 251 13.33 5.97 1.19
C LYS A 251 13.20 7.32 1.88
N THR A 252 14.32 7.98 2.11
CA THR A 252 14.41 9.37 2.61
C THR A 252 14.88 10.30 1.50
N GLY A 253 14.54 11.58 1.58
CA GLY A 253 15.00 12.62 0.68
C GLY A 253 15.24 13.94 1.39
N TYR A 254 16.16 14.75 0.86
CA TYR A 254 16.39 16.12 1.25
C TYR A 254 17.03 16.90 0.09
N VAL A 255 16.48 18.03 -0.22
CA VAL A 255 17.10 19.15 -0.95
C VAL A 255 16.62 20.44 -0.29
N GLU A 256 17.41 21.50 -0.35
CA GLU A 256 17.10 22.75 0.34
C GLU A 256 15.73 23.31 -0.02
N GLU A 257 15.38 23.28 -1.30
CA GLU A 257 14.11 23.84 -1.81
C GLU A 257 12.87 23.03 -1.39
N ALA A 258 13.02 21.73 -1.18
CA ALA A 258 11.91 20.86 -0.78
C ALA A 258 11.80 20.68 0.73
N GLY A 259 12.92 20.77 1.45
CA GLY A 259 13.02 20.29 2.83
C GLY A 259 13.16 18.76 2.91
N PHE A 260 12.82 18.19 4.05
CA PHE A 260 12.97 16.76 4.33
C PHE A 260 11.73 15.98 3.90
N ASN A 261 11.96 14.90 3.16
CA ASN A 261 10.95 14.00 2.65
C ASN A 261 11.15 12.57 3.19
N LEU A 262 10.06 11.84 3.32
CA LEU A 262 10.06 10.45 3.76
C LEU A 262 8.97 9.66 3.03
N ALA A 263 9.36 8.52 2.46
CA ALA A 263 8.46 7.42 2.20
C ALA A 263 8.83 6.28 3.16
N VAL A 264 7.91 5.86 4.00
CA VAL A 264 8.13 4.84 5.02
C VAL A 264 7.08 3.74 4.89
N THR A 265 7.48 2.50 5.16
CA THR A 265 6.53 1.39 5.29
C THR A 265 6.85 0.58 6.53
N ALA A 266 5.80 0.12 7.19
CA ALA A 266 5.89 -0.72 8.39
C ALA A 266 4.80 -1.78 8.39
N GLN A 267 5.10 -2.97 8.96
CA GLN A 267 4.14 -4.05 9.10
C GLN A 267 4.01 -4.48 10.55
N ARG A 268 2.77 -4.52 11.07
CA ARG A 268 2.43 -5.02 12.42
C ARG A 268 1.11 -5.77 12.38
N GLY A 269 1.02 -6.90 13.08
CA GLY A 269 -0.25 -7.61 13.27
C GLY A 269 -1.01 -7.96 11.98
N GLY A 270 -0.30 -8.18 10.87
CA GLY A 270 -0.91 -8.48 9.56
C GLY A 270 -1.32 -7.23 8.74
N MET A 271 -1.22 -6.04 9.31
CA MET A 271 -1.44 -4.77 8.61
C MET A 271 -0.11 -4.16 8.18
N ARG A 272 0.01 -3.73 6.90
CA ARG A 272 1.12 -2.94 6.41
C ARG A 272 0.64 -1.55 6.04
N LEU A 273 1.35 -0.54 6.53
CA LEU A 273 1.10 0.86 6.21
C LEU A 273 2.20 1.43 5.32
N ILE A 274 1.83 2.37 4.47
CA ILE A 274 2.73 3.20 3.67
C ILE A 274 2.46 4.65 4.05
N GLY A 275 3.48 5.34 4.54
CA GLY A 275 3.43 6.77 4.85
C GLY A 275 4.32 7.55 3.89
N VAL A 276 3.79 8.65 3.35
CA VAL A 276 4.55 9.61 2.56
C VAL A 276 4.41 10.98 3.21
N LEU A 277 5.52 11.59 3.58
CA LEU A 277 5.60 12.93 4.18
C LEU A 277 6.56 13.76 3.33
N LEU A 278 6.10 14.90 2.86
CA LEU A 278 6.87 15.79 1.99
C LEU A 278 6.94 17.20 2.58
N GLY A 279 8.11 17.82 2.45
CA GLY A 279 8.28 19.25 2.70
C GLY A 279 8.40 19.63 4.18
N ILE A 280 9.00 18.80 5.03
CA ILE A 280 9.30 19.13 6.43
C ILE A 280 10.44 20.16 6.44
N GLN A 281 10.23 21.29 7.09
CA GLN A 281 11.23 22.37 7.18
C GLN A 281 12.02 22.28 8.49
N ALA A 282 13.31 22.61 8.42
CA ALA A 282 14.20 22.68 9.58
C ALA A 282 15.40 23.59 9.28
N ASP A 283 15.99 24.13 10.34
CA ASP A 283 17.12 25.05 10.24
C ASP A 283 18.49 24.31 10.09
N SER A 284 18.50 23.00 10.28
CA SER A 284 19.70 22.18 10.15
C SER A 284 19.39 20.73 9.73
N ILE A 285 20.39 20.05 9.15
CA ILE A 285 20.26 18.63 8.75
C ILE A 285 19.96 17.73 9.95
N PRO A 286 20.61 17.84 11.12
CA PRO A 286 20.28 17.00 12.29
C PRO A 286 18.83 17.22 12.78
N GLU A 287 18.37 18.46 12.85
CA GLU A 287 17.01 18.80 13.25
C GLU A 287 15.97 18.21 12.27
N GLY A 288 16.17 18.47 10.98
CA GLY A 288 15.25 17.98 9.95
C GLY A 288 15.19 16.47 9.87
N THR A 289 16.32 15.79 10.11
CA THR A 289 16.36 14.33 10.22
C THR A 289 15.53 13.86 11.42
N ALA A 290 15.71 14.48 12.59
CA ALA A 290 14.94 14.14 13.79
C ALA A 290 13.44 14.41 13.63
N LYS A 291 13.05 15.56 13.05
CA LYS A 291 11.65 15.89 12.75
C LYS A 291 11.03 14.87 11.80
N ARG A 292 11.70 14.56 10.70
CA ARG A 292 11.23 13.57 9.71
C ARG A 292 10.97 12.20 10.34
N GLU A 293 11.86 11.74 11.21
CA GLU A 293 11.71 10.47 11.91
C GLU A 293 10.57 10.53 12.94
N ALA A 294 10.48 11.61 13.71
CA ALA A 294 9.41 11.80 14.68
C ALA A 294 8.03 11.83 14.01
N GLU A 295 7.88 12.58 12.93
CA GLU A 295 6.61 12.66 12.20
C GLU A 295 6.26 11.34 11.49
N GLY A 296 7.23 10.64 10.91
CA GLY A 296 7.03 9.32 10.34
C GLY A 296 6.54 8.31 11.38
N ALA A 297 7.16 8.31 12.58
CA ALA A 297 6.75 7.47 13.70
C ALA A 297 5.34 7.83 14.21
N ALA A 298 5.03 9.13 14.30
CA ALA A 298 3.71 9.60 14.71
C ALA A 298 2.61 9.19 13.72
N LEU A 299 2.86 9.35 12.41
CA LEU A 299 1.94 8.95 11.35
C LEU A 299 1.65 7.46 11.36
N LEU A 300 2.70 6.62 11.43
CA LEU A 300 2.55 5.17 11.50
C LEU A 300 1.82 4.74 12.77
N SER A 301 2.19 5.33 13.93
CA SER A 301 1.54 5.04 15.21
C SER A 301 0.07 5.41 15.19
N TRP A 302 -0.27 6.55 14.60
CA TRP A 302 -1.66 6.96 14.44
C TRP A 302 -2.44 5.92 13.61
N GLY A 303 -1.89 5.47 12.48
CA GLY A 303 -2.52 4.44 11.65
C GLY A 303 -2.72 3.13 12.40
N PHE A 304 -1.66 2.57 13.00
CA PHE A 304 -1.75 1.32 13.76
C PHE A 304 -2.60 1.41 15.02
N ASN A 305 -2.75 2.57 15.64
CA ASN A 305 -3.58 2.74 16.82
C ASN A 305 -5.07 2.87 16.50
N ASN A 306 -5.41 3.42 15.34
CA ASN A 306 -6.79 3.75 15.00
C ASN A 306 -7.43 2.77 14.00
N PHE A 307 -6.64 1.97 13.27
CA PHE A 307 -7.16 1.08 12.23
C PHE A 307 -6.77 -0.38 12.46
N VAL A 308 -7.55 -1.26 11.86
CA VAL A 308 -7.35 -2.70 11.88
C VAL A 308 -7.71 -3.30 10.51
N THR A 309 -6.91 -4.29 10.08
CA THR A 309 -7.23 -5.09 8.89
C THR A 309 -8.12 -6.25 9.29
N VAL A 310 -9.23 -6.42 8.58
CA VAL A 310 -10.24 -7.47 8.81
C VAL A 310 -10.41 -8.30 7.54
N LYS A 311 -10.47 -9.62 7.71
CA LYS A 311 -10.93 -10.55 6.67
C LYS A 311 -12.32 -11.03 7.04
N PRO A 312 -13.41 -10.40 6.52
CA PRO A 312 -14.75 -10.72 6.92
C PRO A 312 -15.14 -12.12 6.46
N GLN A 313 -16.01 -12.78 7.21
CA GLN A 313 -16.62 -14.01 6.76
C GLN A 313 -17.61 -13.71 5.64
N MET A 314 -17.50 -14.47 4.55
CA MET A 314 -18.46 -14.39 3.46
C MET A 314 -19.80 -14.98 3.92
N PRO A 315 -20.92 -14.28 3.72
CA PRO A 315 -22.24 -14.83 3.97
C PRO A 315 -22.55 -15.93 2.96
N ALA A 316 -23.45 -16.85 3.33
CA ALA A 316 -23.93 -17.86 2.39
C ALA A 316 -24.78 -17.19 1.30
N TYR A 317 -24.61 -17.63 0.07
CA TYR A 317 -25.43 -17.25 -1.08
C TYR A 317 -25.76 -18.47 -1.91
N ASN A 318 -26.88 -18.39 -2.67
CA ASN A 318 -27.42 -19.54 -3.43
C ASN A 318 -27.09 -19.38 -4.92
N PRO A 319 -27.06 -20.49 -5.68
CA PRO A 319 -27.05 -20.42 -7.14
C PRO A 319 -28.26 -19.63 -7.67
N VAL A 320 -28.06 -18.92 -8.77
CA VAL A 320 -29.13 -18.16 -9.43
C VAL A 320 -29.83 -19.05 -10.44
N ARG A 321 -31.19 -19.10 -10.39
CA ARG A 321 -31.99 -19.82 -11.34
C ARG A 321 -31.82 -19.28 -12.75
N VAL A 322 -31.55 -20.19 -13.72
CA VAL A 322 -31.44 -19.84 -15.14
C VAL A 322 -32.61 -20.39 -15.92
N TRP A 323 -33.42 -19.52 -16.47
CA TRP A 323 -34.50 -19.85 -17.37
C TRP A 323 -34.00 -19.96 -18.81
N LYS A 324 -34.53 -20.90 -19.58
CA LYS A 324 -34.19 -21.16 -21.00
C LYS A 324 -32.71 -21.50 -21.25
N GLY A 325 -31.96 -21.82 -20.19
CA GLY A 325 -30.55 -22.19 -20.23
C GLY A 325 -30.31 -23.67 -20.43
N ALA A 326 -29.13 -24.04 -20.87
CA ALA A 326 -28.67 -25.42 -20.92
C ALA A 326 -28.59 -26.04 -19.51
N ALA A 327 -28.22 -25.25 -18.51
CA ALA A 327 -28.34 -25.56 -17.09
C ALA A 327 -29.56 -24.86 -16.48
N ASN A 328 -30.06 -25.36 -15.33
CA ASN A 328 -31.16 -24.76 -14.60
C ASN A 328 -30.77 -23.67 -13.61
N GLU A 329 -29.49 -23.62 -13.26
CA GLU A 329 -28.92 -22.69 -12.29
C GLU A 329 -27.47 -22.41 -12.66
N VAL A 330 -26.93 -21.33 -12.14
CA VAL A 330 -25.52 -20.94 -12.24
C VAL A 330 -25.02 -20.62 -10.85
N ASN A 331 -23.84 -21.16 -10.52
CA ASN A 331 -23.13 -20.84 -9.29
C ASN A 331 -22.58 -19.42 -9.34
N LEU A 332 -22.49 -18.80 -8.16
CA LEU A 332 -21.89 -17.49 -8.00
C LEU A 332 -20.51 -17.62 -7.37
N GLU A 333 -19.63 -16.70 -7.72
CA GLU A 333 -18.35 -16.49 -7.07
C GLU A 333 -18.11 -15.01 -6.84
N PRO A 334 -17.34 -14.62 -5.80
CA PRO A 334 -16.99 -13.24 -5.56
C PRO A 334 -15.98 -12.77 -6.59
N SER A 335 -16.21 -11.62 -7.20
CA SER A 335 -15.28 -11.00 -8.13
C SER A 335 -14.02 -10.53 -7.36
N GLY A 336 -12.85 -11.14 -7.67
CA GLY A 336 -11.59 -10.80 -6.98
C GLY A 336 -11.34 -11.55 -5.66
N GLY A 337 -12.18 -12.54 -5.29
CA GLY A 337 -12.00 -13.35 -4.10
C GLY A 337 -12.57 -12.73 -2.81
N ALA A 338 -12.20 -13.29 -1.65
CA ALA A 338 -12.65 -12.76 -0.36
C ALA A 338 -11.97 -11.42 -0.07
N PRO A 339 -12.74 -10.38 0.34
CA PRO A 339 -12.18 -9.05 0.51
C PRO A 339 -11.30 -8.96 1.78
N THR A 340 -10.33 -8.07 1.71
CA THR A 340 -9.67 -7.53 2.90
C THR A 340 -10.24 -6.14 3.13
N LEU A 341 -10.64 -5.82 4.36
CA LEU A 341 -11.17 -4.51 4.75
C LEU A 341 -10.23 -3.86 5.74
N VAL A 342 -10.17 -2.53 5.70
CA VAL A 342 -9.54 -1.73 6.75
C VAL A 342 -10.62 -0.89 7.40
N LEU A 343 -10.75 -1.03 8.71
CA LEU A 343 -11.77 -0.37 9.50
C LEU A 343 -11.12 0.42 10.63
N GLU A 344 -11.78 1.48 11.08
CA GLU A 344 -11.46 2.07 12.37
C GLU A 344 -11.67 1.03 13.49
N LYS A 345 -10.74 0.98 14.45
CA LYS A 345 -10.83 0.05 15.57
C LYS A 345 -12.12 0.24 16.35
N GLY A 346 -12.75 -0.88 16.66
CA GLY A 346 -14.07 -0.96 17.30
C GLY A 346 -15.18 -1.23 16.30
N LEU A 347 -15.08 -0.77 15.05
CA LEU A 347 -16.09 -1.03 14.02
C LEU A 347 -16.11 -2.51 13.58
N GLU A 348 -15.01 -3.23 13.72
CA GLU A 348 -14.94 -4.66 13.40
C GLU A 348 -15.93 -5.51 14.18
N THR A 349 -16.32 -5.06 15.40
CA THR A 349 -17.27 -5.79 16.25
C THR A 349 -18.73 -5.65 15.79
N SER A 350 -19.05 -4.59 15.04
CA SER A 350 -20.35 -4.32 14.46
C SER A 350 -20.46 -4.74 12.98
N LEU A 351 -19.38 -5.34 12.43
CA LEU A 351 -19.33 -5.70 11.02
C LEU A 351 -20.35 -6.79 10.69
N THR A 352 -21.21 -6.48 9.74
CA THR A 352 -22.23 -7.39 9.20
C THR A 352 -22.05 -7.56 7.70
N ALA A 353 -22.50 -8.69 7.17
CA ALA A 353 -22.52 -8.94 5.73
C ALA A 353 -23.91 -9.37 5.30
N SER A 354 -24.38 -8.80 4.20
CA SER A 354 -25.67 -9.14 3.59
C SER A 354 -25.50 -9.39 2.11
N VAL A 355 -26.38 -10.24 1.54
CA VAL A 355 -26.36 -10.61 0.13
C VAL A 355 -27.57 -10.00 -0.56
N ARG A 356 -27.35 -9.37 -1.69
CA ARG A 356 -28.38 -9.03 -2.67
C ARG A 356 -28.06 -9.76 -3.96
N GLN A 357 -28.93 -10.66 -4.42
CA GLN A 357 -28.71 -11.41 -5.65
C GLN A 357 -29.98 -11.51 -6.46
N GLU A 358 -29.83 -11.71 -7.77
CA GLU A 358 -30.91 -12.03 -8.66
C GLU A 358 -31.51 -13.39 -8.25
N GLN A 359 -32.83 -13.48 -8.23
CA GLN A 359 -33.50 -14.75 -7.96
C GLN A 359 -33.50 -15.65 -9.19
N SER A 360 -33.56 -15.05 -10.37
CA SER A 360 -33.51 -15.80 -11.63
C SER A 360 -33.10 -14.88 -12.79
N ILE A 361 -32.50 -15.48 -13.80
CA ILE A 361 -32.09 -14.82 -15.05
C ILE A 361 -32.48 -15.66 -16.27
N ILE A 362 -32.58 -15.06 -17.45
CA ILE A 362 -32.80 -15.75 -18.72
C ILE A 362 -31.49 -15.94 -19.45
N ALA A 363 -31.22 -17.19 -19.90
CA ALA A 363 -30.04 -17.51 -20.69
C ALA A 363 -29.99 -16.75 -22.05
N PRO A 364 -28.78 -16.42 -22.58
CA PRO A 364 -27.49 -16.88 -22.11
C PRO A 364 -26.96 -16.07 -20.92
N VAL A 365 -26.16 -16.70 -20.08
CA VAL A 365 -25.43 -16.06 -18.98
C VAL A 365 -23.94 -16.19 -19.30
N ALA A 366 -23.22 -15.09 -19.34
CA ALA A 366 -21.77 -15.12 -19.56
C ALA A 366 -21.03 -15.38 -18.23
N LYS A 367 -19.92 -16.12 -18.29
CA LYS A 367 -18.99 -16.21 -17.16
C LYS A 367 -18.53 -14.82 -16.75
N GLY A 368 -18.51 -14.53 -15.44
CA GLY A 368 -18.17 -13.20 -14.93
C GLY A 368 -19.30 -12.16 -14.98
N GLN A 369 -20.49 -12.51 -15.49
CA GLN A 369 -21.65 -11.63 -15.47
C GLN A 369 -22.09 -11.36 -14.03
N LYS A 370 -22.24 -10.10 -13.63
CA LYS A 370 -22.75 -9.71 -12.31
C LYS A 370 -24.20 -10.18 -12.14
N LEU A 371 -24.44 -10.94 -11.08
CA LEU A 371 -25.77 -11.48 -10.71
C LEU A 371 -26.13 -11.21 -9.25
N GLY A 372 -25.28 -10.53 -8.52
CA GLY A 372 -25.52 -10.14 -7.14
C GLY A 372 -24.38 -9.30 -6.57
N GLU A 373 -24.50 -9.05 -5.28
CA GLU A 373 -23.48 -8.33 -4.51
C GLU A 373 -23.53 -8.74 -3.05
N VAL A 374 -22.38 -8.74 -2.39
CA VAL A 374 -22.24 -8.80 -0.94
C VAL A 374 -21.97 -7.38 -0.45
N ILE A 375 -22.75 -6.93 0.51
CA ILE A 375 -22.62 -5.62 1.14
C ILE A 375 -22.13 -5.84 2.56
N PHE A 376 -20.97 -5.25 2.88
CA PHE A 376 -20.43 -5.20 4.24
C PHE A 376 -20.79 -3.87 4.87
N ALA A 377 -21.34 -3.90 6.08
CA ALA A 377 -21.72 -2.72 6.83
C ALA A 377 -21.19 -2.80 8.26
N ALA A 378 -20.72 -1.67 8.79
CA ALA A 378 -20.33 -1.49 10.19
C ALA A 378 -21.13 -0.32 10.77
N ASP A 379 -21.70 -0.48 11.97
CA ASP A 379 -22.62 0.48 12.57
C ASP A 379 -23.74 0.96 11.63
N GLY A 380 -24.24 0.02 10.80
CA GLY A 380 -25.31 0.28 9.84
C GLY A 380 -24.91 1.09 8.60
N LYS A 381 -23.63 1.46 8.46
CA LYS A 381 -23.09 2.14 7.29
C LYS A 381 -22.34 1.15 6.40
N GLU A 382 -22.57 1.23 5.09
CA GLU A 382 -21.82 0.42 4.13
C GLU A 382 -20.33 0.84 4.17
N VAL A 383 -19.47 -0.18 4.35
CA VAL A 383 -17.99 0.00 4.37
C VAL A 383 -17.33 -0.64 3.17
N ALA A 384 -17.98 -1.63 2.55
CA ALA A 384 -17.48 -2.24 1.32
C ALA A 384 -18.61 -2.97 0.57
N ARG A 385 -18.38 -3.17 -0.71
CA ARG A 385 -19.26 -3.91 -1.61
C ARG A 385 -18.43 -4.81 -2.52
N LEU A 386 -18.89 -6.03 -2.72
CA LEU A 386 -18.24 -7.04 -3.54
C LEU A 386 -19.25 -7.63 -4.51
N ASP A 387 -18.94 -7.63 -5.80
CA ASP A 387 -19.81 -8.21 -6.81
C ASP A 387 -19.78 -9.74 -6.74
N LEU A 388 -20.95 -10.35 -6.83
CA LEU A 388 -21.15 -11.77 -7.07
C LEU A 388 -21.39 -11.98 -8.56
N VAL A 389 -20.54 -12.76 -9.19
CA VAL A 389 -20.57 -13.01 -10.63
C VAL A 389 -20.82 -14.47 -10.94
N ALA A 390 -21.32 -14.75 -12.14
CA ALA A 390 -21.48 -16.11 -12.63
C ALA A 390 -20.14 -16.83 -12.71
N ALA A 391 -19.98 -17.95 -12.00
CA ALA A 391 -18.75 -18.75 -11.98
C ALA A 391 -18.47 -19.46 -13.31
N GLU A 392 -19.54 -19.68 -14.10
CA GLU A 392 -19.49 -20.39 -15.38
C GLU A 392 -20.45 -19.77 -16.40
N GLU A 393 -20.21 -20.05 -17.68
CA GLU A 393 -21.14 -19.70 -18.74
C GLU A 393 -22.32 -20.65 -18.78
N VAL A 394 -23.54 -20.13 -18.99
CA VAL A 394 -24.73 -20.95 -19.25
C VAL A 394 -25.32 -20.54 -20.60
N PRO A 395 -25.05 -21.32 -21.67
CA PRO A 395 -25.62 -21.07 -22.99
C PRO A 395 -27.11 -21.32 -23.04
N GLN A 396 -27.78 -20.90 -24.12
CA GLN A 396 -29.20 -21.18 -24.33
C GLN A 396 -29.44 -22.68 -24.44
N GLY A 397 -30.50 -23.13 -23.80
CA GLY A 397 -31.00 -24.50 -23.90
C GLY A 397 -31.66 -24.82 -25.23
N GLY A 398 -31.84 -26.11 -25.51
CA GLY A 398 -32.51 -26.60 -26.71
C GLY A 398 -33.97 -26.08 -26.84
N PHE A 399 -34.53 -26.22 -28.05
CA PHE A 399 -35.86 -25.68 -28.40
C PHE A 399 -36.96 -26.07 -27.38
N PHE A 400 -37.07 -27.35 -27.03
CA PHE A 400 -38.09 -27.84 -26.09
C PHE A 400 -37.92 -27.27 -24.67
N LYS A 401 -36.71 -27.17 -24.20
CA LYS A 401 -36.40 -26.54 -22.89
C LYS A 401 -36.84 -25.08 -22.86
N ARG A 402 -36.52 -24.33 -23.91
CA ARG A 402 -36.92 -22.91 -24.03
C ARG A 402 -38.42 -22.72 -24.10
N LEU A 403 -39.13 -23.60 -24.82
CA LEU A 403 -40.59 -23.57 -24.93
C LEU A 403 -41.24 -23.85 -23.58
N TRP A 404 -40.78 -24.90 -22.89
CA TRP A 404 -41.28 -25.28 -21.57
C TRP A 404 -41.03 -24.19 -20.51
N ASP A 405 -39.84 -23.66 -20.48
CA ASP A 405 -39.48 -22.56 -19.55
C ASP A 405 -40.29 -21.29 -19.88
N SER A 406 -40.58 -21.00 -21.15
CA SER A 406 -41.45 -19.88 -21.53
C SER A 406 -42.85 -20.04 -21.00
N PHE A 407 -43.41 -21.27 -21.09
CA PHE A 407 -44.73 -21.58 -20.55
C PHE A 407 -44.77 -21.45 -19.02
N ARG A 408 -43.75 -21.93 -18.31
CA ARG A 408 -43.64 -21.78 -16.85
C ARG A 408 -43.54 -20.33 -16.42
N LEU A 409 -42.72 -19.53 -17.13
CA LEU A 409 -42.60 -18.09 -16.86
C LEU A 409 -43.93 -17.34 -17.08
N TRP A 410 -44.68 -17.74 -18.11
CA TRP A 410 -46.00 -17.16 -18.38
C TRP A 410 -46.98 -17.47 -17.24
N ILE A 411 -47.07 -18.73 -16.79
CA ILE A 411 -47.89 -19.14 -15.64
C ILE A 411 -47.49 -18.36 -14.38
N ASN A 412 -46.19 -18.31 -14.03
CA ASN A 412 -45.73 -17.61 -12.84
C ASN A 412 -46.08 -16.12 -12.87
N GLY A 413 -46.04 -15.49 -14.07
CA GLY A 413 -46.47 -14.11 -14.24
C GLY A 413 -47.98 -13.87 -14.06
N PHE A 414 -48.80 -14.94 -14.15
CA PHE A 414 -50.26 -14.86 -13.92
C PHE A 414 -50.64 -14.93 -12.44
N PHE A 415 -49.84 -15.67 -11.65
CA PHE A 415 -50.09 -15.86 -10.20
C PHE A 415 -49.40 -14.84 -9.28
N ASN A 416 -48.44 -14.06 -9.81
CA ASN A 416 -47.75 -13.03 -9.06
C ASN A 416 -48.25 -11.58 -9.38
N ARG A 417 -49.41 -11.47 -10.02
CA ARG A 417 -50.19 -10.26 -10.10
C ARG A 417 -51.40 -10.33 -9.13
#